data_a30068079797905c900235918f96d3ec
#
_entry.id   a30068079797905c900235918f96d3ec
#
_cell.length_a   1.000
_cell.length_b   1.000
_cell.length_c   1.000
_cell.angle_alpha   90.00
_cell.angle_beta   90.00
_cell.angle_gamma   90.00
#
_symmetry.space_group_name_H-M   'P 1'
#
loop_
_entity.id
_entity.type
_entity.pdbx_description
1 polymer ?
#
loop_
_entity_poly.entity_id
_entity_poly.type
_entity_poly.pdbx_seq_one_letter_code
_entity_poly.pdbx_strand_id
1 'polypeptide(L)'
;RQMCIRDSKYYIDFAAANHIEYVILDEGWAVKYANDLNQVVPEIDLEELVAYGRERGVGIILWAGYWPFAKDMENVCRHFSEMGIKGFKVDFMNRDDQPMVDWYRRAAEMCAKYHLLMNFHGAYKPTGLQRTYPNVVNFEGVHGLEQMKWSDPSVDQVTYDVTIPFIRMLAGPMDYTQG
;
A
#
# COMPACT_ATOMS: atom_id res chain seq x y z
N ARG A 1 -5.25 -11.34 14.01
CA ARG A 1 -5.50 -10.42 15.14
C ARG A 1 -5.71 -9.03 14.58
N GLN A 2 -6.83 -8.42 14.87
CA GLN A 2 -7.11 -7.06 14.44
C GLN A 2 -6.11 -6.09 15.09
N MET A 3 -5.46 -5.26 14.29
CA MET A 3 -4.52 -4.25 14.77
C MET A 3 -5.28 -3.20 15.59
N CYS A 4 -4.78 -2.83 16.75
CA CYS A 4 -5.39 -1.78 17.56
C CYS A 4 -4.49 -0.53 17.57
N ILE A 5 -5.04 0.59 18.02
CA ILE A 5 -4.33 1.88 18.05
C ILE A 5 -3.00 1.79 18.81
N ARG A 6 -2.91 0.99 19.88
CA ARG A 6 -1.67 0.78 20.64
C ARG A 6 -0.60 0.07 19.81
N ASP A 7 -0.98 -0.95 19.04
CA ASP A 7 -0.05 -1.66 18.17
C ASP A 7 0.46 -0.72 17.07
N SER A 8 -0.42 0.10 16.48
CA SER A 8 -0.06 1.12 15.50
C SER A 8 0.93 2.15 16.04
N LYS A 9 0.72 2.65 17.26
CA LYS A 9 1.67 3.57 17.93
C LYS A 9 3.03 2.92 18.17
N TYR A 10 3.06 1.65 18.55
CA TYR A 10 4.32 0.92 18.72
C TYR A 10 5.12 0.87 17.39
N TYR A 11 4.47 0.61 16.26
CA TYR A 11 5.13 0.61 14.96
C TYR A 11 5.58 2.01 14.52
N ILE A 12 4.83 3.05 14.85
CA ILE A 12 5.23 4.44 14.60
C ILE A 12 6.48 4.79 15.42
N ASP A 13 6.53 4.42 16.70
CA ASP A 13 7.71 4.64 17.56
C ASP A 13 8.93 3.88 17.04
N PHE A 14 8.74 2.62 16.62
CA PHE A 14 9.78 1.82 15.98
C PHE A 14 10.30 2.48 14.69
N ALA A 15 9.39 2.93 13.82
CA ALA A 15 9.74 3.61 12.59
C ALA A 15 10.57 4.88 12.85
N ALA A 16 10.13 5.72 13.79
CA ALA A 16 10.86 6.92 14.19
C ALA A 16 12.27 6.62 14.71
N ALA A 17 12.39 5.61 15.59
CA ALA A 17 13.69 5.22 16.16
C ALA A 17 14.66 4.63 15.12
N ASN A 18 14.15 4.10 14.01
CA ASN A 18 14.94 3.47 12.95
C ASN A 18 14.99 4.28 11.65
N HIS A 19 14.59 5.54 11.67
CA HIS A 19 14.59 6.45 10.52
C HIS A 19 13.76 5.93 9.32
N ILE A 20 12.65 5.25 9.60
CA ILE A 20 11.68 4.80 8.62
C ILE A 20 10.64 5.91 8.46
N GLU A 21 10.45 6.39 7.24
CA GLU A 21 9.64 7.59 6.97
C GLU A 21 8.13 7.33 7.03
N TYR A 22 7.70 6.08 6.76
CA TYR A 22 6.27 5.75 6.65
C TYR A 22 5.94 4.42 7.31
N VAL A 23 4.72 4.34 7.84
CA VAL A 23 4.09 3.11 8.32
C VAL A 23 2.82 2.87 7.50
N ILE A 24 2.62 1.65 7.01
CA ILE A 24 1.39 1.25 6.34
C ILE A 24 0.44 0.63 7.39
N LEU A 25 -0.76 1.21 7.52
CA LEU A 25 -1.87 0.53 8.17
C LEU A 25 -2.51 -0.39 7.13
N ASP A 26 -2.23 -1.68 7.24
CA ASP A 26 -2.72 -2.71 6.33
C ASP A 26 -4.21 -3.01 6.52
N GLU A 27 -4.78 -4.01 5.84
CA GLU A 27 -6.20 -4.37 5.94
C GLU A 27 -6.68 -4.43 7.39
N GLY A 28 -7.83 -3.85 7.70
CA GLY A 28 -8.47 -3.92 9.02
C GLY A 28 -8.64 -2.58 9.74
N TRP A 29 -8.17 -1.47 9.20
CA TRP A 29 -8.45 -0.13 9.73
C TRP A 29 -9.84 0.39 9.29
N ALA A 30 -10.33 -0.04 8.13
CA ALA A 30 -11.66 0.26 7.62
C ALA A 30 -12.60 -0.93 7.81
N VAL A 31 -13.91 -0.66 7.88
CA VAL A 31 -14.94 -1.69 8.05
C VAL A 31 -14.93 -2.65 6.87
N LYS A 32 -14.66 -3.91 7.14
CA LYS A 32 -14.59 -4.95 6.12
C LYS A 32 -15.93 -5.08 5.38
N TYR A 33 -15.87 -5.22 4.06
CA TYR A 33 -17.02 -5.35 3.17
C TYR A 33 -17.98 -4.14 3.07
N ALA A 34 -17.69 -3.02 3.75
CA ALA A 34 -18.50 -1.81 3.62
C ALA A 34 -18.42 -1.19 2.21
N ASN A 35 -17.36 -1.51 1.45
CA ASN A 35 -17.06 -0.89 0.16
C ASN A 35 -17.05 0.66 0.23
N ASP A 36 -16.58 1.18 1.38
CA ASP A 36 -16.50 2.58 1.73
C ASP A 36 -15.35 2.81 2.71
N LEU A 37 -14.32 3.48 2.26
CA LEU A 37 -13.12 3.75 3.05
C LEU A 37 -13.34 4.78 4.18
N ASN A 38 -14.44 5.53 4.15
CA ASN A 38 -14.76 6.48 5.22
C ASN A 38 -15.28 5.78 6.50
N GLN A 39 -15.62 4.49 6.41
CA GLN A 39 -16.07 3.72 7.56
C GLN A 39 -14.88 3.10 8.31
N VAL A 40 -14.29 3.87 9.21
CA VAL A 40 -13.19 3.42 10.07
C VAL A 40 -13.72 2.52 11.18
N VAL A 41 -12.96 1.48 11.55
CA VAL A 41 -13.34 0.61 12.69
C VAL A 41 -13.21 1.35 14.02
N PRO A 42 -14.05 1.06 15.02
CA PRO A 42 -14.05 1.80 16.30
C PRO A 42 -12.74 1.71 17.09
N GLU A 43 -11.93 0.67 16.83
CA GLU A 43 -10.67 0.44 17.52
C GLU A 43 -9.50 1.29 17.00
N ILE A 44 -9.73 2.02 15.90
CA ILE A 44 -8.72 2.86 15.23
C ILE A 44 -9.23 4.30 15.17
N ASP A 45 -8.46 5.22 15.74
CA ASP A 45 -8.60 6.66 15.55
C ASP A 45 -7.49 7.13 14.60
N LEU A 46 -7.86 7.38 13.35
CA LEU A 46 -6.89 7.78 12.32
C LEU A 46 -6.34 9.19 12.57
N GLU A 47 -7.15 10.11 13.07
CA GLU A 47 -6.71 11.48 13.36
C GLU A 47 -5.67 11.47 14.48
N GLU A 48 -5.91 10.67 15.54
CA GLU A 48 -4.94 10.47 16.62
C GLU A 48 -3.64 9.86 16.10
N LEU A 49 -3.71 8.84 15.25
CA LEU A 49 -2.52 8.19 14.68
C LEU A 49 -1.74 9.12 13.75
N VAL A 50 -2.42 9.91 12.92
CA VAL A 50 -1.77 10.91 12.05
C VAL A 50 -1.07 11.98 12.89
N ALA A 51 -1.72 12.50 13.94
CA ALA A 51 -1.10 13.46 14.85
C ALA A 51 0.13 12.85 15.55
N TYR A 52 -0.01 11.64 16.06
CA TYR A 52 1.07 10.91 16.73
C TYR A 52 2.29 10.64 15.82
N GLY A 53 2.01 10.25 14.57
CA GLY A 53 3.06 10.03 13.56
C GLY A 53 3.76 11.34 13.16
N ARG A 54 2.99 12.41 12.97
CA ARG A 54 3.52 13.73 12.62
C ARG A 54 4.48 14.28 13.68
N GLU A 55 4.17 14.12 14.96
CA GLU A 55 5.07 14.51 16.07
C GLU A 55 6.40 13.76 16.05
N ARG A 56 6.46 12.59 15.46
CA ARG A 56 7.62 11.70 15.36
C ARG A 56 8.30 11.71 14.00
N GLY A 57 7.81 12.51 13.05
CA GLY A 57 8.31 12.55 11.68
C GLY A 57 7.98 11.33 10.85
N VAL A 58 6.95 10.55 11.23
CA VAL A 58 6.51 9.34 10.53
C VAL A 58 5.15 9.56 9.87
N GLY A 59 5.07 9.34 8.56
CA GLY A 59 3.83 9.42 7.79
C GLY A 59 3.02 8.13 7.86
N ILE A 60 1.70 8.26 7.72
CA ILE A 60 0.78 7.11 7.65
C ILE A 60 0.34 6.90 6.20
N ILE A 61 0.46 5.67 5.71
CA ILE A 61 -0.10 5.19 4.45
C ILE A 61 -1.22 4.20 4.78
N LEU A 62 -2.33 4.25 4.06
CA LEU A 62 -3.47 3.36 4.29
C LEU A 62 -3.56 2.29 3.22
N TRP A 63 -3.83 1.06 3.62
CA TRP A 63 -4.23 0.02 2.70
C TRP A 63 -5.67 0.26 2.20
N ALA A 64 -5.92 -0.02 0.93
CA ALA A 64 -7.25 0.03 0.34
C ALA A 64 -7.42 -1.08 -0.70
N GLY A 65 -8.55 -1.76 -0.70
CA GLY A 65 -8.91 -2.62 -1.82
C GLY A 65 -9.26 -1.79 -3.07
N TYR A 66 -9.02 -2.36 -4.25
CA TYR A 66 -9.30 -1.70 -5.53
C TYR A 66 -10.72 -1.12 -5.62
N TRP A 67 -11.74 -1.92 -5.29
CA TRP A 67 -13.13 -1.51 -5.49
C TRP A 67 -13.56 -0.30 -4.64
N PRO A 68 -13.36 -0.29 -3.31
CA PRO A 68 -13.71 0.88 -2.52
C PRO A 68 -12.89 2.12 -2.87
N PHE A 69 -11.63 1.96 -3.28
CA PHE A 69 -10.79 3.09 -3.72
C PHE A 69 -11.24 3.64 -5.08
N ALA A 70 -11.49 2.76 -6.06
CA ALA A 70 -11.86 3.15 -7.42
C ALA A 70 -13.25 3.78 -7.51
N LYS A 71 -14.17 3.39 -6.62
CA LYS A 71 -15.56 3.85 -6.61
C LYS A 71 -15.69 5.37 -6.44
N ASP A 72 -14.84 5.98 -5.61
CA ASP A 72 -14.90 7.40 -5.30
C ASP A 72 -13.49 7.98 -5.09
N MET A 73 -12.60 7.67 -6.02
CA MET A 73 -11.16 7.94 -5.92
C MET A 73 -10.84 9.39 -5.56
N GLU A 74 -11.51 10.35 -6.19
CA GLU A 74 -11.21 11.77 -5.95
C GLU A 74 -11.57 12.21 -4.53
N ASN A 75 -12.75 11.85 -4.05
CA ASN A 75 -13.16 12.19 -2.69
C ASN A 75 -12.31 11.47 -1.65
N VAL A 76 -11.96 10.20 -1.88
CA VAL A 76 -11.05 9.44 -1.03
C VAL A 76 -9.69 10.14 -0.94
N CYS A 77 -9.08 10.46 -2.08
CA CYS A 77 -7.78 11.13 -2.09
C CYS A 77 -7.84 12.50 -1.40
N ARG A 78 -8.86 13.29 -1.68
CA ARG A 78 -9.03 14.60 -1.05
C ARG A 78 -9.22 14.48 0.48
N HIS A 79 -10.17 13.67 0.92
CA HIS A 79 -10.51 13.51 2.34
C HIS A 79 -9.30 13.07 3.18
N PHE A 80 -8.62 12.01 2.75
CA PHE A 80 -7.48 11.48 3.50
C PHE A 80 -6.22 12.35 3.39
N SER A 81 -6.03 13.08 2.29
CA SER A 81 -4.97 14.09 2.20
C SER A 81 -5.21 15.25 3.19
N GLU A 82 -6.45 15.77 3.27
CA GLU A 82 -6.84 16.80 4.22
C GLU A 82 -6.65 16.35 5.68
N MET A 83 -6.92 15.09 5.99
CA MET A 83 -6.66 14.48 7.30
C MET A 83 -5.15 14.41 7.62
N GLY A 84 -4.27 14.36 6.60
CA GLY A 84 -2.82 14.28 6.75
C GLY A 84 -2.21 12.92 6.42
N ILE A 85 -2.99 11.99 5.88
CA ILE A 85 -2.52 10.71 5.33
C ILE A 85 -1.53 10.99 4.18
N LYS A 86 -0.52 10.13 4.02
CA LYS A 86 0.58 10.33 3.07
C LYS A 86 0.47 9.49 1.81
N GLY A 87 -0.44 8.53 1.76
CA GLY A 87 -0.61 7.71 0.57
C GLY A 87 -1.50 6.50 0.78
N PHE A 88 -1.58 5.71 -0.27
CA PHE A 88 -2.35 4.46 -0.27
C PHE A 88 -1.51 3.28 -0.80
N LYS A 89 -1.65 2.14 -0.16
CA LYS A 89 -1.36 0.82 -0.69
C LYS A 89 -2.66 0.27 -1.25
N VAL A 90 -2.81 0.27 -2.58
CA VAL A 90 -4.05 -0.22 -3.23
C VAL A 90 -3.81 -1.63 -3.76
N ASP A 91 -4.72 -2.53 -3.42
CA ASP A 91 -4.58 -3.97 -3.61
C ASP A 91 -5.73 -4.60 -4.39
N PHE A 92 -5.50 -5.81 -4.92
CA PHE A 92 -6.51 -6.64 -5.59
C PHE A 92 -6.98 -6.14 -6.97
N MET A 93 -6.13 -5.45 -7.73
CA MET A 93 -6.41 -5.18 -9.15
C MET A 93 -6.41 -6.48 -9.96
N ASN A 94 -5.41 -7.34 -9.75
CA ASN A 94 -5.28 -8.69 -10.32
C ASN A 94 -5.47 -8.76 -11.85
N ARG A 95 -5.19 -7.66 -12.55
CA ARG A 95 -5.38 -7.49 -14.00
C ARG A 95 -4.29 -6.60 -14.58
N ASP A 96 -3.97 -6.83 -15.85
CA ASP A 96 -3.00 -6.07 -16.64
C ASP A 96 -3.51 -5.73 -18.05
N ASP A 97 -4.82 -5.83 -18.26
CA ASP A 97 -5.46 -5.41 -19.51
C ASP A 97 -5.50 -3.87 -19.65
N GLN A 98 -5.71 -3.37 -20.86
CA GLN A 98 -5.66 -1.95 -21.16
C GLN A 98 -6.53 -1.08 -20.22
N PRO A 99 -7.79 -1.42 -19.91
CA PRO A 99 -8.60 -0.64 -18.99
C PRO A 99 -7.99 -0.55 -17.58
N MET A 100 -7.35 -1.62 -17.11
CA MET A 100 -6.69 -1.62 -15.81
C MET A 100 -5.38 -0.81 -15.84
N VAL A 101 -4.58 -0.92 -16.90
CA VAL A 101 -3.36 -0.11 -17.06
C VAL A 101 -3.71 1.38 -17.11
N ASP A 102 -4.78 1.77 -17.79
CA ASP A 102 -5.30 3.14 -17.79
C ASP A 102 -5.78 3.57 -16.40
N TRP A 103 -6.33 2.66 -15.61
CA TRP A 103 -6.72 2.94 -14.24
C TRP A 103 -5.50 3.21 -13.34
N TYR A 104 -4.41 2.43 -13.46
CA TYR A 104 -3.16 2.69 -12.71
C TYR A 104 -2.64 4.10 -12.96
N ARG A 105 -2.65 4.54 -14.22
CA ARG A 105 -2.23 5.90 -14.59
C ARG A 105 -3.14 6.95 -13.93
N ARG A 106 -4.46 6.80 -14.03
CA ARG A 106 -5.42 7.73 -13.40
C ARG A 106 -5.29 7.77 -11.89
N ALA A 107 -5.05 6.63 -11.24
CA ALA A 107 -4.84 6.56 -9.80
C ALA A 107 -3.54 7.30 -9.40
N ALA A 108 -2.46 7.12 -10.15
CA ALA A 108 -1.21 7.84 -9.94
C ALA A 108 -1.38 9.37 -10.10
N GLU A 109 -2.09 9.81 -11.15
CA GLU A 109 -2.42 11.23 -11.39
C GLU A 109 -3.26 11.81 -10.25
N MET A 110 -4.31 11.09 -9.82
CA MET A 110 -5.19 11.54 -8.75
C MET A 110 -4.45 11.66 -7.42
N CYS A 111 -3.64 10.66 -7.07
CA CYS A 111 -2.81 10.72 -5.88
C CYS A 111 -1.78 11.85 -5.96
N ALA A 112 -1.15 12.09 -7.11
CA ALA A 112 -0.24 13.21 -7.30
C ALA A 112 -0.93 14.57 -7.10
N LYS A 113 -2.16 14.73 -7.62
CA LYS A 113 -2.99 15.94 -7.43
C LYS A 113 -3.19 16.30 -5.95
N TYR A 114 -3.31 15.29 -5.09
CA TYR A 114 -3.51 15.45 -3.64
C TYR A 114 -2.25 15.20 -2.81
N HIS A 115 -1.06 15.18 -3.43
CA HIS A 115 0.23 14.96 -2.76
C HIS A 115 0.30 13.65 -1.97
N LEU A 116 -0.27 12.57 -2.52
CA LEU A 116 -0.31 11.25 -1.93
C LEU A 116 0.64 10.29 -2.66
N LEU A 117 1.35 9.48 -1.89
CA LEU A 117 2.13 8.35 -2.39
C LEU A 117 1.22 7.19 -2.79
N MET A 118 1.69 6.38 -3.73
CA MET A 118 0.98 5.21 -4.20
C MET A 118 1.88 3.98 -4.20
N ASN A 119 1.43 2.90 -3.58
CA ASN A 119 1.98 1.57 -3.65
C ASN A 119 0.93 0.62 -4.22
N PHE A 120 1.25 -0.13 -5.27
CA PHE A 120 0.32 -1.04 -5.93
C PHE A 120 0.60 -2.50 -5.57
N HIS A 121 -0.41 -3.17 -4.98
CA HIS A 121 -0.43 -4.59 -4.66
C HIS A 121 -1.48 -5.35 -5.46
N GLY A 122 -1.35 -6.68 -5.54
CA GLY A 122 -2.16 -7.45 -6.49
C GLY A 122 -2.01 -6.87 -7.91
N ALA A 123 -0.83 -6.40 -8.24
CA ALA A 123 -0.52 -5.56 -9.39
C ALA A 123 0.35 -6.29 -10.40
N TYR A 124 0.35 -5.83 -11.65
CA TYR A 124 1.35 -6.25 -12.64
C TYR A 124 2.74 -5.66 -12.32
N LYS A 125 3.80 -6.20 -12.95
CA LYS A 125 5.15 -5.65 -12.83
C LYS A 125 5.21 -4.23 -13.40
N PRO A 126 6.02 -3.30 -12.83
CA PRO A 126 6.12 -1.93 -13.33
C PRO A 126 6.65 -1.88 -14.77
N THR A 127 6.14 -0.91 -15.53
CA THR A 127 6.51 -0.65 -16.92
C THR A 127 7.01 0.78 -17.13
N GLY A 128 7.44 1.46 -16.06
CA GLY A 128 7.98 2.80 -16.11
C GLY A 128 7.03 3.89 -15.61
N LEU A 129 5.85 3.55 -15.09
CA LEU A 129 4.88 4.51 -14.58
C LEU A 129 5.49 5.45 -13.54
N GLN A 130 6.33 4.94 -12.66
CA GLN A 130 7.04 5.71 -11.62
C GLN A 130 8.03 6.75 -12.16
N ARG A 131 8.40 6.67 -13.43
CA ARG A 131 9.24 7.71 -14.08
C ARG A 131 8.41 8.93 -14.47
N THR A 132 7.14 8.71 -14.80
CA THR A 132 6.18 9.78 -15.12
C THR A 132 5.54 10.32 -13.85
N TYR A 133 5.21 9.43 -12.91
CA TYR A 133 4.55 9.74 -11.64
C TYR A 133 5.44 9.27 -10.48
N PRO A 134 6.37 10.10 -10.01
CA PRO A 134 7.33 9.71 -8.95
C PRO A 134 6.67 9.50 -7.57
N ASN A 135 5.41 9.89 -7.42
CA ASN A 135 4.60 9.52 -6.25
C ASN A 135 4.22 8.03 -6.23
N VAL A 136 4.39 7.29 -7.33
CA VAL A 136 4.29 5.83 -7.35
C VAL A 136 5.61 5.26 -6.85
N VAL A 137 5.63 4.83 -5.59
CA VAL A 137 6.87 4.42 -4.92
C VAL A 137 7.22 2.97 -5.16
N ASN A 138 6.22 2.11 -5.28
CA ASN A 138 6.46 0.66 -5.39
C ASN A 138 5.32 -0.10 -6.07
N PHE A 139 5.67 -1.31 -6.52
CA PHE A 139 4.74 -2.32 -7.04
C PHE A 139 5.09 -3.68 -6.44
N GLU A 140 4.08 -4.46 -6.08
CA GLU A 140 4.29 -5.86 -5.79
C GLU A 140 4.68 -6.61 -7.08
N GLY A 141 3.74 -6.96 -7.91
CA GLY A 141 3.93 -7.61 -9.21
C GLY A 141 4.95 -8.76 -9.20
N VAL A 142 4.96 -9.56 -8.14
CA VAL A 142 5.88 -10.66 -7.89
C VAL A 142 5.21 -11.69 -6.96
N HIS A 143 5.64 -12.94 -7.07
CA HIS A 143 5.28 -13.97 -6.09
C HIS A 143 6.13 -13.76 -4.82
N GLY A 144 5.62 -12.97 -3.87
CA GLY A 144 6.34 -12.60 -2.65
C GLY A 144 6.39 -13.72 -1.62
N LEU A 145 7.18 -13.53 -0.58
CA LEU A 145 7.41 -14.55 0.46
C LEU A 145 6.12 -14.93 1.20
N GLU A 146 5.16 -14.03 1.33
CA GLU A 146 3.85 -14.32 1.94
C GLU A 146 3.11 -15.47 1.24
N GLN A 147 3.38 -15.70 -0.06
CA GLN A 147 2.75 -16.77 -0.84
C GLN A 147 3.13 -18.17 -0.34
N MET A 148 4.18 -18.31 0.45
CA MET A 148 4.52 -19.59 1.10
C MET A 148 3.40 -20.11 1.98
N LYS A 149 2.51 -19.26 2.48
CA LYS A 149 1.33 -19.68 3.27
C LYS A 149 0.38 -20.56 2.46
N TRP A 150 0.42 -20.47 1.14
CA TRP A 150 -0.51 -21.14 0.22
C TRP A 150 0.18 -21.95 -0.89
N SER A 151 1.52 -21.83 -1.00
CA SER A 151 2.31 -22.53 -2.03
C SER A 151 2.45 -24.02 -1.72
N ASP A 152 2.62 -24.83 -2.78
CA ASP A 152 2.97 -26.23 -2.67
C ASP A 152 4.34 -26.35 -1.95
N PRO A 153 4.46 -27.20 -0.91
CA PRO A 153 5.74 -27.44 -0.22
C PRO A 153 6.89 -27.94 -1.10
N SER A 154 6.59 -28.43 -2.30
CA SER A 154 7.61 -28.87 -3.27
C SER A 154 8.29 -27.73 -4.03
N VAL A 155 7.79 -26.50 -3.91
CA VAL A 155 8.41 -25.33 -4.55
C VAL A 155 9.75 -25.03 -3.88
N ASP A 156 10.81 -24.95 -4.68
CA ASP A 156 12.13 -24.50 -4.19
C ASP A 156 12.14 -22.99 -3.98
N GLN A 157 11.57 -22.57 -2.84
CA GLN A 157 11.47 -21.17 -2.48
C GLN A 157 12.82 -20.50 -2.32
N VAL A 158 13.83 -21.21 -1.83
CA VAL A 158 15.17 -20.65 -1.61
C VAL A 158 15.81 -20.24 -2.94
N THR A 159 15.78 -21.13 -3.93
CA THR A 159 16.28 -20.79 -5.27
C THR A 159 15.46 -19.66 -5.90
N TYR A 160 14.15 -19.66 -5.72
CA TYR A 160 13.29 -18.58 -6.18
C TYR A 160 13.69 -17.23 -5.55
N ASP A 161 13.80 -17.15 -4.22
CA ASP A 161 14.08 -15.91 -3.49
C ASP A 161 15.43 -15.27 -3.87
N VAL A 162 16.45 -16.09 -4.13
CA VAL A 162 17.77 -15.58 -4.54
C VAL A 162 17.87 -15.27 -6.03
N THR A 163 16.89 -15.69 -6.83
CA THR A 163 16.87 -15.52 -8.29
C THR A 163 15.95 -14.39 -8.73
N ILE A 164 14.76 -14.30 -8.13
CA ILE A 164 13.71 -13.39 -8.61
C ILE A 164 14.11 -11.91 -8.59
N PRO A 165 14.92 -11.39 -7.65
CA PRO A 165 15.37 -10.01 -7.69
C PRO A 165 16.10 -9.65 -8.99
N PHE A 166 16.94 -10.53 -9.51
CA PHE A 166 17.70 -10.31 -10.74
C PHE A 166 16.82 -10.27 -12.00
N ILE A 167 15.61 -10.78 -11.93
CA ILE A 167 14.63 -10.78 -13.02
C ILE A 167 13.64 -9.65 -12.83
N ARG A 168 12.95 -9.64 -11.68
CA ARG A 168 11.83 -8.74 -11.42
C ARG A 168 12.28 -7.28 -11.26
N MET A 169 13.40 -7.03 -10.59
CA MET A 169 13.88 -5.67 -10.32
C MET A 169 14.48 -4.97 -11.55
N LEU A 170 14.68 -5.66 -12.66
CA LEU A 170 14.97 -5.02 -13.95
C LEU A 170 13.84 -4.09 -14.39
N ALA A 171 12.61 -4.36 -13.97
CA ALA A 171 11.45 -3.52 -14.27
C ALA A 171 11.27 -2.35 -13.28
N GLY A 172 11.98 -2.36 -12.16
CA GLY A 172 11.88 -1.35 -11.09
C GLY A 172 11.83 -1.97 -9.69
N PRO A 173 11.68 -1.15 -8.65
CA PRO A 173 11.61 -1.60 -7.27
C PRO A 173 10.48 -2.61 -7.07
N MET A 174 10.67 -3.49 -6.09
CA MET A 174 9.80 -4.62 -5.81
C MET A 174 9.36 -4.57 -4.34
N ASP A 175 8.05 -4.58 -4.11
CA ASP A 175 7.51 -4.82 -2.77
C ASP A 175 7.38 -6.34 -2.57
N TYR A 176 8.42 -6.92 -1.95
CA TYR A 176 8.51 -8.36 -1.71
C TYR A 176 7.89 -8.69 -0.35
N THR A 177 6.57 -8.80 -0.32
CA THR A 177 5.78 -8.96 0.90
C THR A 177 6.28 -10.14 1.73
N GLN A 178 6.64 -9.86 2.97
CA GLN A 178 7.13 -10.85 3.92
C GLN A 178 5.98 -11.69 4.47
N GLY A 179 6.25 -12.98 4.72
CA GLY A 179 5.28 -13.95 5.21
C GLY A 179 5.22 -14.12 6.73
#